data_39a7185e0b38636a7f00107f5c5b6221
#
_entry.id   39a7185e0b38636a7f00107f5c5b6221
#
_cell.length_a   1.000
_cell.length_b   1.000
_cell.length_c   1.000
_cell.angle_alpha   90.00
_cell.angle_beta   90.00
_cell.angle_gamma   90.00
#
_symmetry.space_group_name_H-M   'P 1'
#
loop_
_entity.id
_entity.type
_entity.pdbx_description
1 polymer ?
#
loop_
_entity_poly.entity_id
_entity_poly.type
_entity_poly.pdbx_seq_one_letter_code
_entity_poly.pdbx_strand_id
1 'polypeptide(L)'
;LSEVRILDRYADLIGRIGGTAPFAQGLYGASEMFVNGFLSLYQDGILKRQVYDSVPLQRLLNEGAISESVDERTLRVLLERGVIPARLTGPDVNFLRQFGIFNDQVRYADGELTIGGEVRVPAELDRPDSWVALIKEGLGDRLKGGIVMHGGFFMGPQSFYETLRNLPEAESQRIGMTTVQRVNHLFGPHQELAILQRRDARFINTTIMVTLLGAAVSDGLENGQVISGVGGQYNFVAMAHELPGA
;
A
#
# COMPACT_ATOMS: atom_id res chain seq x y z
N LEU A 1 19.46 -0.14 20.20
CA LEU A 1 19.12 -1.59 20.27
C LEU A 1 17.88 -1.86 21.14
N SER A 2 17.65 -1.10 22.23
CA SER A 2 16.45 -1.25 23.07
C SER A 2 15.18 -0.79 22.35
N GLU A 3 15.21 0.30 21.60
CA GLU A 3 14.08 0.78 20.80
C GLU A 3 13.64 -0.23 19.74
N VAL A 4 14.58 -0.85 19.05
CA VAL A 4 14.29 -1.88 18.06
C VAL A 4 13.59 -3.07 18.68
N ARG A 5 14.03 -3.52 19.86
CA ARG A 5 13.38 -4.63 20.60
C ARG A 5 11.99 -4.28 21.10
N ILE A 6 11.79 -3.04 21.56
CA ILE A 6 10.49 -2.57 22.01
C ILE A 6 9.55 -2.50 20.83
N LEU A 7 9.94 -1.85 19.72
CA LEU A 7 9.14 -1.76 18.51
C LEU A 7 8.81 -3.15 17.96
N ASP A 8 9.79 -4.05 17.89
CA ASP A 8 9.62 -5.42 17.41
C ASP A 8 8.55 -6.18 18.21
N ARG A 9 8.67 -6.15 19.55
CA ARG A 9 7.72 -6.82 20.44
C ARG A 9 6.32 -6.21 20.41
N TYR A 10 6.21 -4.89 20.41
CA TYR A 10 4.91 -4.22 20.39
C TYR A 10 4.26 -4.26 19.02
N ALA A 11 5.01 -4.17 17.93
CA ALA A 11 4.48 -4.33 16.59
C ALA A 11 3.76 -5.68 16.45
N ASP A 12 4.40 -6.77 16.88
CA ASP A 12 3.78 -8.11 16.86
C ASP A 12 2.52 -8.16 17.73
N LEU A 13 2.62 -7.74 19.01
CA LEU A 13 1.50 -7.80 19.95
C LEU A 13 0.30 -6.96 19.49
N ILE A 14 0.53 -5.72 19.13
CA ILE A 14 -0.55 -4.80 18.72
C ILE A 14 -1.12 -5.21 17.37
N GLY A 15 -0.28 -5.68 16.46
CA GLY A 15 -0.71 -6.21 15.17
C GLY A 15 -1.60 -7.43 15.34
N ARG A 16 -1.29 -8.35 16.24
CA ARG A 16 -2.15 -9.51 16.53
C ARG A 16 -3.49 -9.11 17.13
N ILE A 17 -3.50 -8.19 18.06
CA ILE A 17 -4.74 -7.66 18.65
C ILE A 17 -5.57 -6.94 17.59
N GLY A 18 -4.95 -6.06 16.79
CA GLY A 18 -5.61 -5.32 15.72
C GLY A 18 -6.02 -6.19 14.53
N GLY A 19 -5.34 -7.33 14.29
CA GLY A 19 -5.65 -8.26 13.21
C GLY A 19 -6.87 -9.15 13.46
N THR A 20 -7.47 -9.07 14.64
CA THR A 20 -8.74 -9.73 14.96
C THR A 20 -9.93 -8.83 14.62
N ALA A 21 -11.18 -9.23 14.92
CA ALA A 21 -12.30 -8.29 14.74
C ALA A 21 -12.03 -7.00 15.56
N PRO A 22 -12.16 -5.78 15.00
CA PRO A 22 -12.91 -5.40 13.79
C PRO A 22 -12.09 -5.41 12.48
N PHE A 23 -10.83 -5.77 12.48
CA PHE A 23 -9.94 -5.69 11.31
C PHE A 23 -9.91 -7.00 10.50
N ALA A 24 -11.06 -7.62 10.27
CA ALA A 24 -11.19 -8.87 9.51
C ALA A 24 -10.59 -8.81 8.09
N GLN A 25 -10.50 -7.62 7.49
CA GLN A 25 -9.84 -7.39 6.19
C GLN A 25 -8.31 -7.51 6.28
N GLY A 26 -7.75 -7.64 7.49
CA GLY A 26 -6.32 -7.59 7.76
C GLY A 26 -5.79 -6.16 7.88
N LEU A 27 -4.51 -6.09 8.22
CA LEU A 27 -3.82 -4.82 8.39
C LEU A 27 -2.94 -4.50 7.17
N TYR A 28 -2.78 -3.21 6.90
CA TYR A 28 -1.69 -2.63 6.14
C TYR A 28 -0.77 -1.91 7.12
N GLY A 29 0.54 -2.06 6.95
CA GLY A 29 1.55 -1.42 7.79
C GLY A 29 2.32 -0.31 7.08
N ALA A 30 2.70 0.72 7.83
CA ALA A 30 3.67 1.71 7.41
C ALA A 30 4.58 2.04 8.60
N SER A 31 5.88 1.82 8.48
CA SER A 31 6.84 2.05 9.54
C SER A 31 8.16 2.55 9.00
N GLU A 32 8.80 3.44 9.73
CA GLU A 32 10.17 3.86 9.40
C GLU A 32 11.12 2.66 9.43
N MET A 33 11.08 1.88 10.50
CA MET A 33 11.84 0.63 10.64
C MET A 33 10.94 -0.58 10.35
N PHE A 34 11.33 -1.38 9.37
CA PHE A 34 10.74 -2.70 9.16
C PHE A 34 11.54 -3.70 10.03
N VAL A 35 10.91 -4.19 11.09
CA VAL A 35 11.51 -5.10 12.07
C VAL A 35 10.91 -6.51 11.98
N ASN A 36 11.50 -7.46 12.68
CA ASN A 36 11.08 -8.86 12.64
C ASN A 36 9.60 -9.08 13.03
N GLY A 37 9.06 -8.29 13.96
CA GLY A 37 7.65 -8.37 14.34
C GLY A 37 6.69 -8.13 13.17
N PHE A 38 7.01 -7.21 12.26
CA PHE A 38 6.21 -7.01 11.04
C PHE A 38 6.33 -8.19 10.07
N LEU A 39 7.53 -8.81 9.98
CA LEU A 39 7.71 -10.01 9.16
C LEU A 39 6.86 -11.17 9.70
N SER A 40 6.83 -11.35 11.01
CA SER A 40 5.96 -12.35 11.66
C SER A 40 4.48 -12.10 11.37
N LEU A 41 4.02 -10.84 11.49
CA LEU A 41 2.63 -10.46 11.15
C LEU A 41 2.30 -10.72 9.67
N TYR A 42 3.26 -10.54 8.78
CA TYR A 42 3.10 -10.85 7.37
C TYR A 42 2.97 -12.36 7.14
N GLN A 43 3.88 -13.15 7.70
CA GLN A 43 3.88 -14.61 7.59
C GLN A 43 2.62 -15.25 8.19
N ASP A 44 2.09 -14.68 9.25
CA ASP A 44 0.85 -15.14 9.91
C ASP A 44 -0.42 -14.62 9.21
N GLY A 45 -0.29 -13.87 8.10
CA GLY A 45 -1.43 -13.38 7.31
C GLY A 45 -2.25 -12.29 8.01
N ILE A 46 -1.66 -11.57 8.96
CA ILE A 46 -2.28 -10.41 9.62
C ILE A 46 -2.04 -9.16 8.78
N LEU A 47 -0.80 -8.93 8.32
CA LEU A 47 -0.50 -7.94 7.28
C LEU A 47 -0.87 -8.52 5.92
N LYS A 48 -2.11 -8.28 5.48
CA LYS A 48 -2.65 -8.80 4.21
C LYS A 48 -3.46 -7.80 3.42
N ARG A 49 -3.93 -6.69 4.04
CA ARG A 49 -4.64 -5.64 3.34
C ARG A 49 -3.68 -4.96 2.36
N GLN A 50 -4.03 -4.98 1.10
CA GLN A 50 -3.22 -4.38 0.04
C GLN A 50 -3.59 -2.92 -0.19
N VAL A 51 -2.59 -2.08 -0.40
CA VAL A 51 -2.72 -0.71 -0.88
C VAL A 51 -2.00 -0.55 -2.21
N TYR A 52 -2.50 0.34 -3.05
CA TYR A 52 -2.01 0.52 -4.43
C TYR A 52 -1.46 1.93 -4.62
N ASP A 53 -0.45 2.08 -5.46
CA ASP A 53 0.19 3.37 -5.79
C ASP A 53 -0.59 4.11 -6.90
N SER A 54 -1.90 4.25 -6.68
CA SER A 54 -2.82 4.94 -7.58
C SER A 54 -3.98 5.52 -6.79
N VAL A 55 -4.11 6.85 -6.79
CA VAL A 55 -5.21 7.56 -6.12
C VAL A 55 -6.58 7.05 -6.60
N PRO A 56 -6.87 6.99 -7.92
CA PRO A 56 -8.16 6.53 -8.39
C PRO A 56 -8.47 5.09 -7.97
N LEU A 57 -7.53 4.16 -8.14
CA LEU A 57 -7.75 2.76 -7.75
C LEU A 57 -7.95 2.61 -6.24
N GLN A 58 -7.11 3.26 -5.44
CA GLN A 58 -7.22 3.19 -3.99
C GLN A 58 -8.55 3.76 -3.50
N ARG A 59 -9.05 4.84 -4.12
CA ARG A 59 -10.35 5.41 -3.81
C ARG A 59 -11.49 4.44 -4.13
N LEU A 60 -11.50 3.86 -5.32
CA LEU A 60 -12.54 2.91 -5.74
C LEU A 60 -12.56 1.64 -4.86
N LEU A 61 -11.40 1.15 -4.46
CA LEU A 61 -11.28 0.04 -3.51
C LEU A 61 -11.83 0.41 -2.13
N ASN A 62 -11.51 1.60 -1.62
CA ASN A 62 -12.01 2.07 -0.33
C ASN A 62 -13.53 2.28 -0.33
N GLU A 63 -14.11 2.67 -1.46
CA GLU A 63 -15.56 2.80 -1.66
C GLU A 63 -16.27 1.45 -1.86
N GLY A 64 -15.52 0.37 -2.09
CA GLY A 64 -16.07 -0.94 -2.46
C GLY A 64 -16.70 -0.95 -3.86
N ALA A 65 -16.38 0.03 -4.70
CA ALA A 65 -16.84 0.12 -6.09
C ALA A 65 -16.20 -0.97 -6.97
N ILE A 66 -14.94 -1.28 -6.69
CA ILE A 66 -14.19 -2.41 -7.26
C ILE A 66 -13.60 -3.27 -6.14
N SER A 67 -13.14 -4.46 -6.49
CA SER A 67 -12.42 -5.39 -5.61
C SER A 67 -11.02 -5.68 -6.15
N GLU A 68 -10.21 -6.45 -5.40
CA GLU A 68 -8.92 -6.93 -5.89
C GLU A 68 -9.07 -7.96 -7.04
N SER A 69 -10.21 -8.64 -7.15
CA SER A 69 -10.54 -9.47 -8.29
C SER A 69 -10.96 -8.58 -9.46
N VAL A 70 -10.40 -8.84 -10.62
CA VAL A 70 -10.68 -8.09 -11.86
C VAL A 70 -11.73 -8.84 -12.66
N ASP A 71 -12.75 -8.10 -13.08
CA ASP A 71 -13.85 -8.58 -13.91
C ASP A 71 -14.36 -7.47 -14.84
N GLU A 72 -15.41 -7.75 -15.60
CA GLU A 72 -16.07 -6.77 -16.48
C GLU A 72 -16.52 -5.53 -15.69
N ARG A 73 -17.04 -5.70 -14.47
CA ARG A 73 -17.48 -4.59 -13.61
C ARG A 73 -16.33 -3.66 -13.29
N THR A 74 -15.14 -4.19 -13.04
CA THR A 74 -13.93 -3.38 -12.78
C THR A 74 -13.66 -2.43 -13.94
N LEU A 75 -13.61 -2.94 -15.18
CA LEU A 75 -13.37 -2.12 -16.37
C LEU A 75 -14.49 -1.08 -16.58
N ARG A 76 -15.74 -1.48 -16.38
CA ARG A 76 -16.92 -0.59 -16.50
C ARG A 76 -16.87 0.56 -15.48
N VAL A 77 -16.58 0.27 -14.22
CA VAL A 77 -16.47 1.29 -13.16
C VAL A 77 -15.33 2.28 -13.44
N LEU A 78 -14.18 1.81 -13.92
CA LEU A 78 -13.08 2.69 -14.30
C LEU A 78 -13.47 3.67 -15.41
N LEU A 79 -14.21 3.19 -16.42
CA LEU A 79 -14.73 4.02 -17.50
C LEU A 79 -15.79 5.03 -16.99
N GLU A 80 -16.80 4.57 -16.26
CA GLU A 80 -17.89 5.39 -15.73
C GLU A 80 -17.44 6.47 -14.75
N ARG A 81 -16.38 6.18 -13.97
CA ARG A 81 -15.78 7.12 -13.03
C ARG A 81 -14.72 8.03 -13.67
N GLY A 82 -14.48 7.89 -14.96
CA GLY A 82 -13.53 8.72 -15.71
C GLY A 82 -12.06 8.48 -15.32
N VAL A 83 -11.73 7.31 -14.75
CA VAL A 83 -10.35 6.91 -14.47
C VAL A 83 -9.61 6.61 -15.77
N ILE A 84 -10.31 6.04 -16.73
CA ILE A 84 -9.86 5.82 -18.10
C ILE A 84 -10.86 6.43 -19.09
N PRO A 85 -10.40 6.92 -20.26
CA PRO A 85 -11.28 7.40 -21.32
C PRO A 85 -11.89 6.23 -22.11
N ALA A 86 -13.00 6.48 -22.81
CA ALA A 86 -13.57 5.50 -23.74
C ALA A 86 -12.61 5.17 -24.89
N ARG A 87 -11.89 6.14 -25.40
CA ARG A 87 -10.81 5.96 -26.38
C ARG A 87 -9.48 5.88 -25.67
N LEU A 88 -8.95 4.66 -25.55
CA LEU A 88 -7.70 4.39 -24.87
C LEU A 88 -6.48 4.89 -25.65
N THR A 89 -5.50 5.34 -24.90
CA THR A 89 -4.16 5.68 -25.39
C THR A 89 -3.12 4.67 -24.87
N GLY A 90 -1.88 4.75 -25.37
CA GLY A 90 -0.79 3.92 -24.87
C GLY A 90 -0.57 4.02 -23.35
N PRO A 91 -0.55 5.21 -22.75
CA PRO A 91 -0.50 5.39 -21.30
C PRO A 91 -1.66 4.70 -20.55
N ASP A 92 -2.89 4.77 -21.07
CA ASP A 92 -4.05 4.12 -20.43
C ASP A 92 -3.90 2.59 -20.43
N VAL A 93 -3.48 2.02 -21.56
CA VAL A 93 -3.23 0.57 -21.65
C VAL A 93 -2.07 0.15 -20.76
N ASN A 94 -1.02 0.95 -20.64
CA ASN A 94 0.09 0.68 -19.72
C ASN A 94 -0.39 0.71 -18.26
N PHE A 95 -1.20 1.69 -17.86
CA PHE A 95 -1.83 1.76 -16.55
C PHE A 95 -2.68 0.50 -16.27
N LEU A 96 -3.55 0.12 -17.18
CA LEU A 96 -4.42 -1.06 -17.04
C LEU A 96 -3.61 -2.35 -16.90
N ARG A 97 -2.51 -2.48 -17.63
CA ARG A 97 -1.59 -3.64 -17.52
C ARG A 97 -0.76 -3.60 -16.25
N GLN A 98 -0.25 -2.44 -15.86
CA GLN A 98 0.54 -2.26 -14.64
C GLN A 98 -0.23 -2.73 -13.41
N PHE A 99 -1.51 -2.40 -13.34
CA PHE A 99 -2.37 -2.81 -12.22
C PHE A 99 -3.12 -4.13 -12.47
N GLY A 100 -2.79 -4.86 -13.54
CA GLY A 100 -3.33 -6.18 -13.81
C GLY A 100 -4.81 -6.19 -14.24
N ILE A 101 -5.38 -5.04 -14.59
CA ILE A 101 -6.74 -4.93 -15.13
C ILE A 101 -6.78 -5.53 -16.53
N PHE A 102 -5.81 -5.19 -17.36
CA PHE A 102 -5.52 -5.94 -18.56
C PHE A 102 -4.41 -6.97 -18.28
N ASN A 103 -4.53 -8.14 -18.88
CA ASN A 103 -3.47 -9.13 -18.84
C ASN A 103 -2.26 -8.72 -19.69
N ASP A 104 -1.16 -9.46 -19.56
CA ASP A 104 0.10 -9.11 -20.21
C ASP A 104 0.10 -9.35 -21.74
N GLN A 105 -0.97 -9.91 -22.30
CA GLN A 105 -1.12 -10.17 -23.74
C GLN A 105 -1.80 -9.04 -24.49
N VAL A 106 -2.36 -8.03 -23.79
CA VAL A 106 -2.93 -6.84 -24.41
C VAL A 106 -1.80 -5.88 -24.80
N ARG A 107 -1.76 -5.48 -26.06
CA ARG A 107 -0.82 -4.49 -26.62
C ARG A 107 -1.58 -3.35 -27.26
N TYR A 108 -0.97 -2.17 -27.29
CA TYR A 108 -1.50 -0.99 -27.96
C TYR A 108 -0.53 -0.55 -29.06
N ALA A 109 -1.06 -0.27 -30.24
CA ALA A 109 -0.34 0.36 -31.32
C ALA A 109 -1.32 1.15 -32.19
N ASP A 110 -0.98 2.41 -32.46
CA ASP A 110 -1.66 3.26 -33.47
C ASP A 110 -3.19 3.32 -33.36
N GLY A 111 -3.72 3.33 -32.14
CA GLY A 111 -5.17 3.39 -31.87
C GLY A 111 -5.87 2.02 -31.90
N GLU A 112 -5.13 0.94 -31.99
CA GLU A 112 -5.63 -0.43 -31.95
C GLU A 112 -5.11 -1.19 -30.72
N LEU A 113 -5.91 -2.16 -30.27
CA LEU A 113 -5.51 -3.18 -29.29
C LEU A 113 -5.27 -4.51 -30.01
N THR A 114 -4.16 -5.15 -29.68
CA THR A 114 -3.93 -6.56 -30.01
C THR A 114 -4.10 -7.37 -28.73
N ILE A 115 -4.97 -8.37 -28.76
CA ILE A 115 -5.35 -9.22 -27.62
C ILE A 115 -4.98 -10.65 -27.96
N GLY A 116 -4.29 -11.35 -27.07
CA GLY A 116 -3.86 -12.74 -27.28
C GLY A 116 -2.91 -12.95 -28.48
N GLY A 117 -2.38 -11.86 -29.05
CA GLY A 117 -1.49 -11.89 -30.22
C GLY A 117 -2.20 -11.97 -31.58
N GLU A 118 -3.48 -12.25 -31.63
CA GLU A 118 -4.23 -12.50 -32.87
C GLU A 118 -5.40 -11.52 -33.08
N VAL A 119 -6.17 -11.24 -32.05
CA VAL A 119 -7.36 -10.38 -32.13
C VAL A 119 -6.93 -8.92 -32.18
N ARG A 120 -7.30 -8.20 -33.24
CA ARG A 120 -7.10 -6.74 -33.35
C ARG A 120 -8.43 -6.05 -33.36
N VAL A 121 -8.57 -5.05 -32.49
CA VAL A 121 -9.77 -4.22 -32.35
C VAL A 121 -9.37 -2.76 -32.10
N PRO A 122 -10.22 -1.80 -32.44
CA PRO A 122 -9.98 -0.40 -32.06
C PRO A 122 -9.81 -0.24 -30.55
N ALA A 123 -8.96 0.68 -30.12
CA ALA A 123 -8.76 1.01 -28.71
C ALA A 123 -9.90 1.89 -28.17
N GLU A 124 -11.15 1.49 -28.42
CA GLU A 124 -12.37 2.24 -28.10
C GLU A 124 -13.32 1.32 -27.29
N LEU A 125 -13.53 1.65 -26.01
CA LEU A 125 -14.33 0.85 -25.07
C LEU A 125 -15.87 0.97 -25.26
N ASP A 126 -16.32 1.96 -26.02
CA ASP A 126 -17.73 2.16 -26.42
C ASP A 126 -18.11 1.29 -27.63
N ARG A 127 -17.14 0.66 -28.27
CA ARG A 127 -17.39 -0.29 -29.38
C ARG A 127 -17.69 -1.68 -28.86
N PRO A 128 -18.79 -2.32 -29.26
CA PRO A 128 -19.15 -3.65 -28.81
C PRO A 128 -18.11 -4.73 -29.13
N ASP A 129 -17.47 -4.67 -30.32
CA ASP A 129 -16.44 -5.62 -30.74
C ASP A 129 -15.19 -5.54 -29.84
N SER A 130 -14.72 -4.32 -29.52
CA SER A 130 -13.59 -4.11 -28.63
C SER A 130 -13.90 -4.54 -27.20
N TRP A 131 -15.10 -4.18 -26.70
CA TRP A 131 -15.55 -4.56 -25.36
C TRP A 131 -15.62 -6.08 -25.20
N VAL A 132 -16.28 -6.78 -26.13
CA VAL A 132 -16.42 -8.24 -26.07
C VAL A 132 -15.07 -8.95 -26.14
N ALA A 133 -14.17 -8.50 -27.02
CA ALA A 133 -12.84 -9.07 -27.13
C ALA A 133 -12.02 -8.91 -25.84
N LEU A 134 -12.08 -7.72 -25.21
CA LEU A 134 -11.40 -7.45 -23.95
C LEU A 134 -11.96 -8.30 -22.80
N ILE A 135 -13.30 -8.40 -22.67
CA ILE A 135 -13.90 -9.19 -21.62
C ILE A 135 -13.56 -10.69 -21.77
N LYS A 136 -13.50 -11.18 -23.01
CA LYS A 136 -13.23 -12.59 -23.25
C LYS A 136 -11.79 -13.00 -23.04
N GLU A 137 -10.83 -12.16 -23.46
CA GLU A 137 -9.41 -12.56 -23.55
C GLU A 137 -8.42 -11.50 -23.05
N GLY A 138 -8.89 -10.26 -22.78
CA GLY A 138 -8.02 -9.13 -22.43
C GLY A 138 -7.91 -8.82 -20.95
N LEU A 139 -8.88 -9.25 -20.14
CA LEU A 139 -8.85 -8.98 -18.70
C LEU A 139 -7.81 -9.85 -17.97
N GLY A 140 -7.30 -9.30 -16.88
CA GLY A 140 -6.57 -10.05 -15.87
C GLY A 140 -7.52 -10.64 -14.83
N ASP A 141 -6.98 -11.41 -13.89
CA ASP A 141 -7.76 -12.06 -12.83
C ASP A 141 -7.77 -11.26 -11.54
N ARG A 142 -6.68 -10.56 -11.24
CA ARG A 142 -6.47 -9.78 -10.01
C ARG A 142 -5.65 -8.53 -10.25
N LEU A 143 -5.90 -7.52 -9.40
CA LEU A 143 -5.04 -6.34 -9.33
C LEU A 143 -3.61 -6.75 -8.97
N LYS A 144 -2.63 -6.13 -9.65
CA LYS A 144 -1.18 -6.29 -9.42
C LYS A 144 -0.62 -5.06 -8.70
N GLY A 145 0.54 -5.20 -8.07
CA GLY A 145 1.26 -4.10 -7.41
C GLY A 145 0.70 -3.71 -6.04
N GLY A 146 -0.10 -4.57 -5.42
CA GLY A 146 -0.60 -4.36 -4.06
C GLY A 146 0.50 -4.54 -3.01
N ILE A 147 0.65 -3.55 -2.12
CA ILE A 147 1.62 -3.53 -1.03
C ILE A 147 0.90 -3.70 0.31
N VAL A 148 1.40 -4.58 1.16
CA VAL A 148 0.85 -4.82 2.51
C VAL A 148 1.62 -4.10 3.60
N MET A 149 2.85 -3.69 3.32
CA MET A 149 3.71 -2.98 4.27
C MET A 149 4.66 -2.04 3.54
N HIS A 150 4.70 -0.78 3.94
CA HIS A 150 5.75 0.16 3.54
C HIS A 150 6.77 0.33 4.66
N GLY A 151 8.06 0.22 4.34
CA GLY A 151 9.18 0.44 5.25
C GLY A 151 10.18 1.44 4.71
N GLY A 152 10.83 2.20 5.61
CA GLY A 152 11.93 3.09 5.25
C GLY A 152 13.26 2.33 5.15
N PHE A 153 13.52 1.44 6.09
CA PHE A 153 14.70 0.57 6.11
C PHE A 153 14.45 -0.69 6.94
N PHE A 154 15.24 -1.72 6.67
CA PHE A 154 15.21 -2.96 7.43
C PHE A 154 16.12 -2.88 8.65
N MET A 155 15.65 -3.41 9.79
CA MET A 155 16.49 -3.56 10.99
C MET A 155 16.11 -4.81 11.78
N GLY A 156 17.07 -5.71 11.99
CA GLY A 156 16.82 -6.95 12.72
C GLY A 156 18.09 -7.79 12.91
N PRO A 157 17.97 -8.95 13.53
CA PRO A 157 19.06 -9.92 13.65
C PRO A 157 19.39 -10.56 12.29
N GLN A 158 20.48 -11.31 12.24
CA GLN A 158 20.91 -11.99 11.01
C GLN A 158 19.82 -12.88 10.42
N SER A 159 19.13 -13.65 11.27
CA SER A 159 18.02 -14.53 10.85
C SER A 159 16.87 -13.79 10.14
N PHE A 160 16.60 -12.56 10.56
CA PHE A 160 15.61 -11.70 9.88
C PHE A 160 16.02 -11.40 8.42
N TYR A 161 17.30 -11.02 8.20
CA TYR A 161 17.80 -10.77 6.85
C TYR A 161 17.88 -12.06 6.01
N GLU A 162 18.17 -13.19 6.62
CA GLU A 162 18.13 -14.50 5.95
C GLU A 162 16.71 -14.85 5.49
N THR A 163 15.72 -14.61 6.35
CA THR A 163 14.31 -14.81 5.99
C THR A 163 13.90 -13.89 4.83
N LEU A 164 14.25 -12.61 4.87
CA LEU A 164 13.95 -11.66 3.78
C LEU A 164 14.57 -12.08 2.44
N ARG A 165 15.81 -12.57 2.46
CA ARG A 165 16.48 -13.04 1.23
C ARG A 165 15.82 -14.27 0.61
N ASN A 166 15.21 -15.10 1.46
CA ASN A 166 14.57 -16.35 1.05
C ASN A 166 13.07 -16.20 0.75
N LEU A 167 12.51 -14.98 0.89
CA LEU A 167 11.13 -14.77 0.49
C LEU A 167 10.96 -15.02 -1.01
N PRO A 168 9.90 -15.75 -1.42
CA PRO A 168 9.52 -15.84 -2.82
C PRO A 168 9.35 -14.45 -3.43
N GLU A 169 9.71 -14.30 -4.71
CA GLU A 169 9.64 -12.99 -5.38
C GLU A 169 8.26 -12.34 -5.29
N ALA A 170 7.20 -13.12 -5.51
CA ALA A 170 5.82 -12.64 -5.40
C ALA A 170 5.45 -12.13 -4.01
N GLU A 171 6.08 -12.66 -2.94
CA GLU A 171 5.88 -12.20 -1.58
C GLU A 171 6.73 -10.97 -1.27
N SER A 172 7.99 -10.96 -1.71
CA SER A 172 8.88 -9.83 -1.51
C SER A 172 8.35 -8.56 -2.19
N GLN A 173 7.71 -8.68 -3.35
CA GLN A 173 7.06 -7.58 -4.08
C GLN A 173 5.89 -6.94 -3.32
N ARG A 174 5.34 -7.61 -2.31
CA ARG A 174 4.27 -7.06 -1.46
C ARG A 174 4.80 -6.18 -0.31
N ILE A 175 6.11 -6.16 -0.11
CA ILE A 175 6.80 -5.31 0.86
C ILE A 175 7.42 -4.14 0.11
N GLY A 176 6.83 -2.95 0.24
CA GLY A 176 7.25 -1.74 -0.44
C GLY A 176 8.30 -0.99 0.36
N MET A 177 9.59 -1.07 -0.03
CA MET A 177 10.60 -0.20 0.54
C MET A 177 10.53 1.18 -0.10
N THR A 178 10.50 2.23 0.73
CA THR A 178 10.33 3.61 0.29
C THR A 178 11.16 4.56 1.15
N THR A 179 11.05 5.85 0.93
CA THR A 179 11.75 6.83 1.76
C THR A 179 11.08 6.97 3.13
N VAL A 180 11.88 7.21 4.17
CA VAL A 180 11.40 7.55 5.52
C VAL A 180 10.42 8.74 5.47
N GLN A 181 10.68 9.70 4.59
CA GLN A 181 9.78 10.84 4.38
C GLN A 181 8.38 10.40 3.94
N ARG A 182 8.26 9.46 3.00
CA ARG A 182 6.94 8.95 2.55
C ARG A 182 6.18 8.24 3.67
N VAL A 183 6.89 7.57 4.56
CA VAL A 183 6.28 6.91 5.74
C VAL A 183 5.85 7.94 6.77
N ASN A 184 6.71 8.90 7.10
CA ASN A 184 6.52 9.82 8.22
C ASN A 184 5.67 11.04 7.89
N HIS A 185 5.61 11.48 6.61
CA HIS A 185 4.87 12.69 6.26
C HIS A 185 3.49 12.37 5.70
N LEU A 186 2.48 13.10 6.17
CA LEU A 186 1.17 13.14 5.54
C LEU A 186 1.13 14.19 4.43
N PHE A 187 1.64 15.37 4.73
CA PHE A 187 1.59 16.53 3.82
C PHE A 187 2.63 16.45 2.73
N GLY A 188 2.27 16.84 1.50
CA GLY A 188 3.16 16.86 0.35
C GLY A 188 2.50 16.30 -0.92
N PRO A 189 3.29 16.03 -1.97
CA PRO A 189 2.75 15.65 -3.27
C PRO A 189 1.97 14.31 -3.28
N HIS A 190 2.15 13.48 -2.26
CA HIS A 190 1.46 12.19 -2.12
C HIS A 190 0.40 12.18 -1.01
N GLN A 191 -0.01 13.35 -0.51
CA GLN A 191 -0.92 13.46 0.64
C GLN A 191 -2.23 12.72 0.42
N GLU A 192 -2.88 12.92 -0.72
CA GLU A 192 -4.16 12.29 -1.04
C GLU A 192 -4.05 10.76 -1.02
N LEU A 193 -3.01 10.22 -1.66
CA LEU A 193 -2.75 8.79 -1.65
C LEU A 193 -2.46 8.26 -0.24
N ALA A 194 -1.67 8.99 0.55
CA ALA A 194 -1.36 8.63 1.92
C ALA A 194 -2.62 8.56 2.80
N ILE A 195 -3.53 9.51 2.64
CA ILE A 195 -4.83 9.52 3.33
C ILE A 195 -5.65 8.28 2.96
N LEU A 196 -5.78 7.98 1.67
CA LEU A 196 -6.54 6.84 1.18
C LEU A 196 -5.97 5.49 1.66
N GLN A 197 -4.65 5.36 1.67
CA GLN A 197 -3.96 4.15 2.13
C GLN A 197 -4.06 3.94 3.65
N ARG A 198 -4.11 5.02 4.43
CA ARG A 198 -4.11 5.02 5.91
C ARG A 198 -5.52 5.12 6.50
N ARG A 199 -6.52 4.60 5.83
CA ARG A 199 -7.89 4.54 6.34
C ARG A 199 -7.94 3.77 7.65
N ASP A 200 -8.66 4.32 8.65
CA ASP A 200 -8.82 3.75 9.99
C ASP A 200 -7.46 3.45 10.66
N ALA A 201 -6.45 4.29 10.44
CA ALA A 201 -5.10 4.10 10.91
C ALA A 201 -5.00 4.12 12.45
N ARG A 202 -4.00 3.42 12.99
CA ARG A 202 -3.60 3.50 14.40
C ARG A 202 -2.11 3.84 14.42
N PHE A 203 -1.79 4.92 15.10
CA PHE A 203 -0.44 5.44 15.18
C PHE A 203 0.19 5.05 16.50
N ILE A 204 1.35 4.40 16.41
CA ILE A 204 2.12 3.95 17.56
C ILE A 204 3.49 4.57 17.43
N ASN A 205 3.89 5.31 18.45
CA ASN A 205 5.21 5.90 18.53
C ASN A 205 5.78 5.71 19.93
N THR A 206 7.08 5.43 20.01
CA THR A 206 7.78 5.23 21.27
C THR A 206 8.33 6.57 21.76
N THR A 207 8.26 6.82 23.06
CA THR A 207 8.88 7.95 23.71
C THR A 207 9.76 7.49 24.86
N ILE A 208 10.79 8.25 25.21
CA ILE A 208 11.72 7.93 26.31
C ILE A 208 11.05 8.26 27.65
N MET A 209 10.38 9.42 27.73
CA MET A 209 9.68 9.85 28.93
C MET A 209 8.49 10.75 28.59
N VAL A 210 7.60 10.88 29.53
CA VAL A 210 6.49 11.85 29.52
C VAL A 210 6.63 12.73 30.74
N THR A 211 6.60 14.05 30.56
CA THR A 211 6.63 15.00 31.66
C THR A 211 5.28 15.07 32.40
N LEU A 212 5.25 15.56 33.61
CA LEU A 212 4.02 15.77 34.36
C LEU A 212 3.03 16.73 33.67
N LEU A 213 3.51 17.58 32.79
CA LEU A 213 2.70 18.49 31.97
C LEU A 213 2.23 17.88 30.66
N GLY A 214 2.52 16.56 30.40
CA GLY A 214 2.05 15.83 29.25
C GLY A 214 2.94 15.92 28.01
N ALA A 215 4.14 16.51 28.09
CA ALA A 215 5.08 16.54 26.97
C ALA A 215 5.75 15.17 26.80
N ALA A 216 5.63 14.58 25.60
CA ALA A 216 6.36 13.36 25.23
C ALA A 216 7.75 13.72 24.69
N VAL A 217 8.80 13.15 25.27
CA VAL A 217 10.20 13.46 24.95
C VAL A 217 10.88 12.19 24.39
N SER A 218 11.48 12.33 23.23
CA SER A 218 12.15 11.21 22.52
C SER A 218 13.64 11.44 22.26
N ASP A 219 14.18 12.60 22.56
CA ASP A 219 15.53 13.02 22.18
C ASP A 219 16.46 13.40 23.32
N GLY A 220 15.94 13.79 24.49
CA GLY A 220 16.73 14.30 25.58
C GLY A 220 16.37 13.74 26.96
N LEU A 221 17.24 14.01 27.92
CA LEU A 221 17.04 13.72 29.35
C LEU A 221 16.84 15.01 30.13
N GLU A 222 16.35 14.89 31.37
CA GLU A 222 16.13 16.03 32.28
C GLU A 222 17.37 16.91 32.50
N ASN A 223 18.55 16.31 32.43
CA ASN A 223 19.84 17.03 32.58
C ASN A 223 20.28 17.78 31.31
N GLY A 224 19.45 17.82 30.26
CA GLY A 224 19.74 18.45 28.98
C GLY A 224 20.62 17.61 28.03
N GLN A 225 20.95 16.39 28.38
CA GLN A 225 21.72 15.50 27.52
C GLN A 225 20.83 14.98 26.38
N VAL A 226 21.24 15.21 25.14
CA VAL A 226 20.62 14.62 23.95
C VAL A 226 21.13 13.19 23.79
N ILE A 227 20.24 12.23 23.72
CA ILE A 227 20.56 10.79 23.62
C ILE A 227 20.00 10.13 22.37
N SER A 228 19.12 10.77 21.64
CA SER A 228 18.53 10.28 20.41
C SER A 228 18.11 11.42 19.49
N GLY A 229 17.66 11.11 18.30
CA GLY A 229 16.98 12.04 17.42
C GLY A 229 15.50 12.12 17.73
N VAL A 230 14.85 13.21 17.31
CA VAL A 230 13.40 13.41 17.47
C VAL A 230 12.59 12.37 16.67
N GLY A 231 13.15 11.85 15.56
CA GLY A 231 12.50 10.88 14.70
C GLY A 231 11.18 11.38 14.10
N GLY A 232 10.25 10.46 13.89
CA GLY A 232 8.94 10.73 13.30
C GLY A 232 7.83 11.10 14.30
N GLN A 233 8.13 11.33 15.58
CA GLN A 233 7.13 11.51 16.65
C GLN A 233 6.11 12.59 16.31
N TYR A 234 6.55 13.79 15.95
CA TYR A 234 5.66 14.89 15.60
C TYR A 234 4.74 14.51 14.43
N ASN A 235 5.30 13.92 13.40
CA ASN A 235 4.57 13.55 12.18
C ASN A 235 3.50 12.50 12.46
N PHE A 236 3.78 11.50 13.28
CA PHE A 236 2.80 10.47 13.66
C PHE A 236 1.67 11.05 14.51
N VAL A 237 1.97 11.94 15.45
CA VAL A 237 0.95 12.64 16.26
C VAL A 237 0.10 13.54 15.37
N ALA A 238 0.73 14.33 14.48
CA ALA A 238 0.00 15.18 13.54
C ALA A 238 -0.93 14.38 12.62
N MET A 239 -0.44 13.27 12.04
CA MET A 239 -1.26 12.39 11.21
C MET A 239 -2.44 11.79 11.97
N ALA A 240 -2.26 11.42 13.23
CA ALA A 240 -3.34 10.88 14.07
C ALA A 240 -4.46 11.91 14.33
N HIS A 241 -4.13 13.19 14.35
CA HIS A 241 -5.11 14.27 14.49
C HIS A 241 -5.81 14.63 13.17
N GLU A 242 -5.11 14.50 12.05
CA GLU A 242 -5.61 14.93 10.74
C GLU A 242 -6.39 13.82 9.99
N LEU A 243 -6.12 12.55 10.28
CA LEU A 243 -6.74 11.45 9.55
C LEU A 243 -8.08 11.05 10.16
N PRO A 244 -9.16 10.96 9.35
CA PRO A 244 -10.46 10.50 9.82
C PRO A 244 -10.38 9.07 10.37
N GLY A 245 -10.91 8.84 11.56
CA GLY A 245 -10.99 7.51 12.17
C GLY A 245 -9.66 6.98 12.75
N ALA A 246 -8.61 7.82 12.82
CA ALA A 246 -7.35 7.45 13.43
C ALA A 246 -7.42 7.45 14.95
#